data_e44447fa09938e5e50f2de2755e3d35a
#
_entry.id   e44447fa09938e5e50f2de2755e3d35a
#
_cell.length_a   1.000
_cell.length_b   1.000
_cell.length_c   1.000
_cell.angle_alpha   90.00
_cell.angle_beta   90.00
_cell.angle_gamma   90.00
#
_symmetry.space_group_name_H-M   'P 1'
#
loop_
_entity.id
_entity.type
_entity.pdbx_description
1 polymer ?
#
loop_
_entity_poly.entity_id
_entity_poly.type
_entity_poly.pdbx_seq_one_letter_code
_entity_poly.pdbx_strand_id
1 'polypeptide(L)'
;MGGLSGDAFRRLGSLRLAADAEEREDLRDEIEALWADGLEAEWIDAPGGPLAGRFTAAIRHPTDAALQPARLVRRLAARAVEAGAEILEGRRVADTDELGAERVVVATDGYPSGLLGELEGLIVPTRGQVIATEPLSDRLFDAPHYGRHGFDYWHQTEDGRIVAGGFRDVSLEQEFTADEELTDPVQRALSTFVNDLVGRELRVDYRWAGIFGLVLDFLPVVGEVPGLQTTWVAGGYSGHGNVLGFACGRLVARAILGDRDPLLDLFEPARLLG
;
A
#
# COMPACT_ATOMS: atom_id res chain seq x y z
N MET A 1 -8.25 18.95 3.67
CA MET A 1 -8.35 17.84 2.70
C MET A 1 -9.34 18.06 1.53
N GLY A 2 -10.10 19.14 1.50
CA GLY A 2 -11.18 19.35 0.51
C GLY A 2 -10.82 19.41 -0.99
N GLY A 3 -9.57 19.45 -1.36
CA GLY A 3 -9.17 19.54 -2.78
C GLY A 3 -8.48 18.31 -3.37
N LEU A 4 -8.14 17.32 -2.54
CA LEU A 4 -7.53 16.05 -2.99
C LEU A 4 -8.56 14.94 -3.19
N SER A 5 -9.74 15.04 -2.54
CA SER A 5 -10.71 13.97 -2.47
C SER A 5 -11.45 13.73 -3.80
N GLY A 6 -12.32 14.52 -4.24
CA GLY A 6 -13.10 14.31 -5.47
C GLY A 6 -13.29 12.81 -5.81
N ASP A 7 -13.17 12.47 -7.09
CA ASP A 7 -13.24 11.09 -7.61
C ASP A 7 -11.97 10.24 -7.35
N ALA A 8 -10.96 10.79 -6.69
CA ALA A 8 -9.75 10.05 -6.31
C ALA A 8 -9.87 9.37 -4.94
N PHE A 9 -10.83 9.74 -4.12
CA PHE A 9 -10.97 9.24 -2.75
C PHE A 9 -12.45 9.18 -2.34
N ARG A 10 -12.92 8.01 -1.93
CA ARG A 10 -14.31 7.78 -1.53
C ARG A 10 -14.37 7.06 -0.18
N ARG A 11 -15.06 7.63 0.80
CA ARG A 11 -15.30 6.98 2.08
C ARG A 11 -16.40 5.93 1.92
N LEU A 12 -16.01 4.67 1.88
CA LEU A 12 -16.87 3.50 1.68
C LEU A 12 -16.74 2.48 2.83
N GLY A 13 -15.80 2.71 3.74
CA GLY A 13 -15.30 1.68 4.63
C GLY A 13 -14.42 0.68 3.89
N SER A 14 -13.96 -0.35 4.61
CA SER A 14 -13.27 -1.53 4.07
C SER A 14 -13.68 -2.78 4.82
N LEU A 15 -13.36 -3.95 4.25
CA LEU A 15 -13.57 -5.24 4.87
C LEU A 15 -12.25 -6.00 4.94
N ARG A 16 -11.83 -6.34 6.16
CA ARG A 16 -10.78 -7.32 6.41
C ARG A 16 -11.44 -8.67 6.66
N LEU A 17 -11.06 -9.68 5.88
CA LEU A 17 -11.75 -10.96 5.79
C LEU A 17 -10.88 -12.09 6.34
N ALA A 18 -11.49 -13.04 7.05
CA ALA A 18 -10.86 -14.27 7.50
C ALA A 18 -11.19 -15.41 6.53
N ALA A 19 -10.19 -15.99 5.89
CA ALA A 19 -10.35 -17.09 4.95
C ALA A 19 -10.59 -18.44 5.67
N ASP A 20 -10.04 -18.60 6.85
CA ASP A 20 -10.12 -19.84 7.63
C ASP A 20 -10.34 -19.57 9.14
N ALA A 21 -10.22 -20.62 9.94
CA ALA A 21 -10.45 -20.54 11.38
C ALA A 21 -9.30 -19.86 12.13
N GLU A 22 -8.06 -20.00 11.65
CA GLU A 22 -6.88 -19.37 12.25
C GLU A 22 -6.94 -17.85 12.03
N GLU A 23 -7.16 -17.39 10.79
CA GLU A 23 -7.32 -15.98 10.50
C GLU A 23 -8.54 -15.36 11.21
N ARG A 24 -9.58 -16.19 11.48
CA ARG A 24 -10.74 -15.73 12.26
C ARG A 24 -10.38 -15.42 13.72
N GLU A 25 -9.52 -16.22 14.35
CA GLU A 25 -9.03 -15.95 15.71
C GLU A 25 -8.16 -14.68 15.71
N ASP A 26 -7.24 -14.56 14.76
CA ASP A 26 -6.41 -13.35 14.62
C ASP A 26 -7.27 -12.08 14.46
N LEU A 27 -8.34 -12.16 13.68
CA LEU A 27 -9.27 -11.04 13.53
C LEU A 27 -10.03 -10.73 14.83
N ARG A 28 -10.27 -11.73 15.68
CA ARG A 28 -10.87 -11.53 17.00
C ARG A 28 -9.97 -10.68 17.89
N ASP A 29 -8.70 -11.04 17.95
CA ASP A 29 -7.71 -10.30 18.73
C ASP A 29 -7.52 -8.87 18.17
N GLU A 30 -7.49 -8.75 16.84
CA GLU A 30 -7.38 -7.45 16.15
C GLU A 30 -8.56 -6.52 16.50
N ILE A 31 -9.80 -6.99 16.43
CA ILE A 31 -10.95 -6.12 16.71
C ILE A 31 -11.03 -5.73 18.18
N GLU A 32 -10.63 -6.62 19.10
CA GLU A 32 -10.57 -6.30 20.53
C GLU A 32 -9.54 -5.19 20.82
N ALA A 33 -8.37 -5.27 20.15
CA ALA A 33 -7.35 -4.23 20.25
C ALA A 33 -7.84 -2.89 19.66
N LEU A 34 -8.50 -2.93 18.48
CA LEU A 34 -9.10 -1.73 17.88
C LEU A 34 -10.10 -1.05 18.81
N TRP A 35 -10.98 -1.82 19.45
CA TRP A 35 -11.95 -1.28 20.41
C TRP A 35 -11.28 -0.73 21.68
N ALA A 36 -10.22 -1.40 22.18
CA ALA A 36 -9.46 -0.92 23.32
C ALA A 36 -8.78 0.42 23.04
N ASP A 37 -8.33 0.65 21.80
CA ASP A 37 -7.75 1.91 21.33
C ASP A 37 -8.81 2.97 20.97
N GLY A 38 -10.10 2.66 21.10
CA GLY A 38 -11.20 3.57 20.80
C GLY A 38 -11.48 3.76 19.30
N LEU A 39 -11.01 2.83 18.47
CA LEU A 39 -11.24 2.84 17.03
C LEU A 39 -12.59 2.19 16.68
N GLU A 40 -13.27 2.76 15.68
CA GLU A 40 -14.53 2.20 15.18
C GLU A 40 -14.28 0.98 14.31
N ALA A 41 -14.81 -0.17 14.71
CA ALA A 41 -14.76 -1.41 13.97
C ALA A 41 -16.02 -2.25 14.25
N GLU A 42 -16.50 -2.96 13.24
CA GLU A 42 -17.71 -3.79 13.31
C GLU A 42 -17.34 -5.25 12.97
N TRP A 43 -17.75 -6.18 13.83
CA TRP A 43 -17.60 -7.62 13.56
C TRP A 43 -18.71 -8.17 12.70
N ILE A 44 -18.38 -8.98 11.70
CA ILE A 44 -19.30 -9.71 10.84
C ILE A 44 -19.00 -11.21 10.94
N ASP A 45 -19.93 -11.99 11.50
CA ASP A 45 -19.75 -13.44 11.73
C ASP A 45 -19.74 -14.28 10.44
N ALA A 46 -20.47 -13.87 9.44
CA ALA A 46 -20.57 -14.59 8.17
C ALA A 46 -20.83 -13.58 7.04
N PRO A 47 -19.79 -13.17 6.32
CA PRO A 47 -19.97 -12.29 5.18
C PRO A 47 -20.93 -12.87 4.14
N GLY A 48 -21.86 -12.05 3.66
CA GLY A 48 -22.89 -12.47 2.71
C GLY A 48 -22.52 -12.21 1.24
N GLY A 49 -23.49 -12.41 0.33
CA GLY A 49 -23.33 -12.16 -1.10
C GLY A 49 -22.20 -12.98 -1.74
N PRO A 50 -21.36 -12.38 -2.59
CA PRO A 50 -20.24 -13.09 -3.24
C PRO A 50 -19.19 -13.65 -2.26
N LEU A 51 -19.19 -13.19 -1.02
CA LEU A 51 -18.27 -13.63 0.04
C LEU A 51 -18.77 -14.86 0.80
N ALA A 52 -20.04 -15.18 0.67
CA ALA A 52 -20.70 -16.27 1.43
C ALA A 52 -20.02 -17.62 1.19
N GLY A 53 -19.69 -18.32 2.29
CA GLY A 53 -19.05 -19.63 2.26
C GLY A 53 -17.57 -19.62 1.85
N ARG A 54 -16.99 -18.46 1.53
CA ARG A 54 -15.57 -18.28 1.19
C ARG A 54 -14.76 -17.72 2.35
N PHE A 55 -15.41 -16.92 3.18
CA PHE A 55 -14.81 -16.29 4.35
C PHE A 55 -15.63 -16.59 5.60
N THR A 56 -14.94 -16.82 6.71
CA THR A 56 -15.52 -17.26 7.97
C THR A 56 -15.97 -16.11 8.87
N ALA A 57 -15.35 -14.94 8.69
CA ALA A 57 -15.66 -13.70 9.40
C ALA A 57 -15.12 -12.48 8.63
N ALA A 58 -15.49 -11.29 9.10
CA ALA A 58 -14.86 -10.04 8.68
C ALA A 58 -14.87 -9.00 9.81
N ILE A 59 -13.91 -8.07 9.73
CA ILE A 59 -13.96 -6.77 10.40
C ILE A 59 -14.32 -5.74 9.34
N ARG A 60 -15.34 -4.94 9.61
CA ARG A 60 -15.63 -3.73 8.84
C ARG A 60 -15.01 -2.53 9.52
N HIS A 61 -14.24 -1.74 8.74
CA HIS A 61 -13.70 -0.46 9.15
C HIS A 61 -14.51 0.67 8.50
N PRO A 62 -15.48 1.27 9.21
CA PRO A 62 -16.43 2.20 8.58
C PRO A 62 -15.81 3.52 8.14
N THR A 63 -14.69 3.90 8.76
CA THR A 63 -13.96 5.16 8.48
C THR A 63 -12.99 5.07 7.32
N ASP A 64 -12.75 3.88 6.77
CA ASP A 64 -11.84 3.63 5.67
C ASP A 64 -12.39 4.14 4.33
N ALA A 65 -11.53 4.10 3.32
CA ALA A 65 -11.85 4.64 2.01
C ALA A 65 -11.26 3.83 0.87
N ALA A 66 -11.92 3.85 -0.27
CA ALA A 66 -11.33 3.48 -1.54
C ALA A 66 -10.64 4.69 -2.16
N LEU A 67 -9.48 4.46 -2.77
CA LEU A 67 -8.78 5.50 -3.51
C LEU A 67 -8.34 5.01 -4.89
N GLN A 68 -8.17 5.97 -5.80
CA GLN A 68 -7.53 5.74 -7.09
C GLN A 68 -6.10 6.30 -7.00
N PRO A 69 -5.08 5.40 -6.84
CA PRO A 69 -3.74 5.82 -6.44
C PRO A 69 -3.10 6.83 -7.40
N ALA A 70 -3.15 6.55 -8.71
CA ALA A 70 -2.54 7.43 -9.70
C ALA A 70 -3.18 8.82 -9.76
N ARG A 71 -4.51 8.92 -9.57
CA ARG A 71 -5.21 10.21 -9.50
C ARG A 71 -4.81 10.99 -8.25
N LEU A 72 -4.74 10.30 -7.10
CA LEU A 72 -4.35 10.92 -5.84
C LEU A 72 -2.93 11.50 -5.94
N VAL A 73 -1.97 10.69 -6.40
CA VAL A 73 -0.56 11.12 -6.55
C VAL A 73 -0.43 12.28 -7.53
N ARG A 74 -1.09 12.23 -8.70
CA ARG A 74 -1.07 13.33 -9.67
C ARG A 74 -1.67 14.62 -9.11
N ARG A 75 -2.74 14.54 -8.34
CA ARG A 75 -3.32 15.71 -7.68
C ARG A 75 -2.41 16.27 -6.59
N LEU A 76 -1.76 15.40 -5.83
CA LEU A 76 -0.79 15.81 -4.83
C LEU A 76 0.40 16.52 -5.49
N ALA A 77 0.92 15.98 -6.59
CA ALA A 77 1.98 16.61 -7.37
C ALA A 77 1.55 17.99 -7.93
N ALA A 78 0.35 18.09 -8.50
CA ALA A 78 -0.18 19.38 -8.97
C ALA A 78 -0.27 20.41 -7.83
N ARG A 79 -0.73 20.00 -6.65
CA ARG A 79 -0.78 20.88 -5.48
C ARG A 79 0.61 21.30 -4.99
N ALA A 80 1.59 20.41 -5.06
CA ALA A 80 2.96 20.74 -4.72
C ALA A 80 3.50 21.81 -5.68
N VAL A 81 3.27 21.66 -6.98
CA VAL A 81 3.67 22.66 -8.00
C VAL A 81 2.95 24.00 -7.78
N GLU A 82 1.65 23.99 -7.51
CA GLU A 82 0.89 25.21 -7.16
C GLU A 82 1.44 25.91 -5.91
N ALA A 83 2.03 25.15 -4.98
CA ALA A 83 2.68 25.65 -3.77
C ALA A 83 4.15 26.08 -4.00
N GLY A 84 4.66 25.98 -5.23
CA GLY A 84 6.01 26.42 -5.59
C GLY A 84 7.07 25.32 -5.68
N ALA A 85 6.70 24.04 -5.56
CA ALA A 85 7.64 22.94 -5.79
C ALA A 85 7.92 22.78 -7.29
N GLU A 86 9.17 22.44 -7.62
CA GLU A 86 9.57 22.05 -8.96
C GLU A 86 9.64 20.52 -9.05
N ILE A 87 9.09 19.93 -10.13
CA ILE A 87 9.16 18.50 -10.41
C ILE A 87 10.00 18.28 -11.66
N LEU A 88 11.12 17.58 -11.53
CA LEU A 88 12.05 17.28 -12.61
C LEU A 88 11.90 15.81 -13.01
N GLU A 89 11.04 15.53 -13.99
CA GLU A 89 10.87 14.19 -14.53
C GLU A 89 12.04 13.79 -15.45
N GLY A 90 12.28 12.48 -15.58
CA GLY A 90 13.34 11.93 -16.45
C GLY A 90 14.76 12.19 -15.95
N ARG A 91 14.95 12.72 -14.76
CA ARG A 91 16.26 12.98 -14.17
C ARG A 91 16.61 11.91 -13.13
N ARG A 92 17.57 11.08 -13.45
CA ARG A 92 18.18 10.14 -12.49
C ARG A 92 19.15 10.90 -11.59
N VAL A 93 19.03 10.72 -10.27
CA VAL A 93 20.00 11.15 -9.28
C VAL A 93 20.91 9.97 -8.96
N ALA A 94 22.21 10.14 -9.08
CA ALA A 94 23.21 9.12 -8.80
C ALA A 94 23.90 9.33 -7.45
N ASP A 95 23.92 10.57 -6.97
CA ASP A 95 24.52 10.97 -5.71
C ASP A 95 23.70 12.12 -5.10
N THR A 96 23.42 12.03 -3.81
CA THR A 96 22.68 13.08 -3.08
C THR A 96 23.47 14.37 -2.93
N ASP A 97 24.79 14.31 -2.88
CA ASP A 97 25.67 15.48 -2.74
C ASP A 97 25.66 16.38 -3.99
N GLU A 98 25.38 15.79 -5.17
CA GLU A 98 25.27 16.54 -6.44
C GLU A 98 24.06 17.51 -6.47
N LEU A 99 23.12 17.33 -5.57
CA LEU A 99 21.91 18.16 -5.53
C LEU A 99 22.14 19.56 -4.97
N GLY A 100 23.20 19.76 -4.16
CA GLY A 100 23.50 21.03 -3.51
C GLY A 100 22.37 21.55 -2.61
N ALA A 101 21.52 20.67 -2.12
CA ALA A 101 20.38 21.01 -1.26
C ALA A 101 20.79 20.95 0.22
N GLU A 102 20.21 21.82 1.04
CA GLU A 102 20.43 21.81 2.50
C GLU A 102 19.88 20.54 3.17
N ARG A 103 18.85 19.95 2.58
CA ARG A 103 18.25 18.69 3.03
C ARG A 103 17.79 17.89 1.81
N VAL A 104 18.02 16.60 1.85
CA VAL A 104 17.58 15.65 0.82
C VAL A 104 16.68 14.61 1.47
N VAL A 105 15.58 14.26 0.82
CA VAL A 105 14.72 13.13 1.23
C VAL A 105 14.73 12.10 0.11
N VAL A 106 15.26 10.91 0.38
CA VAL A 106 15.20 9.77 -0.53
C VAL A 106 13.91 9.01 -0.26
N ALA A 107 12.97 9.07 -1.22
CA ALA A 107 11.64 8.49 -1.11
C ALA A 107 11.36 7.49 -2.24
N THR A 108 12.35 6.65 -2.55
CA THR A 108 12.30 5.68 -3.66
C THR A 108 11.60 4.36 -3.29
N ASP A 109 11.20 4.20 -2.01
CA ASP A 109 10.54 3.02 -1.45
C ASP A 109 11.29 1.72 -1.83
N GLY A 110 10.61 0.75 -2.46
CA GLY A 110 11.18 -0.52 -2.88
C GLY A 110 12.09 -0.46 -4.10
N TYR A 111 12.23 0.69 -4.77
CA TYR A 111 13.14 0.80 -5.91
C TYR A 111 14.58 1.03 -5.45
N PRO A 112 15.51 0.09 -5.73
CA PRO A 112 16.89 0.25 -5.35
C PRO A 112 17.51 1.42 -6.12
N SER A 113 17.86 2.47 -5.38
CA SER A 113 18.42 3.69 -5.96
C SER A 113 19.95 3.74 -5.92
N GLY A 114 20.57 2.95 -5.01
CA GLY A 114 21.99 3.03 -4.70
C GLY A 114 22.39 4.30 -3.93
N LEU A 115 21.41 5.12 -3.52
CA LEU A 115 21.66 6.39 -2.84
C LEU A 115 21.85 6.26 -1.32
N LEU A 116 21.45 5.13 -0.76
CA LEU A 116 21.43 4.88 0.69
C LEU A 116 22.15 3.56 0.99
N GLY A 117 23.47 3.50 0.72
CA GLY A 117 24.27 2.30 0.94
C GLY A 117 24.20 1.77 2.37
N GLU A 118 24.03 2.65 3.36
CA GLU A 118 23.86 2.31 4.78
C GLU A 118 22.58 1.53 5.07
N LEU A 119 21.58 1.65 4.19
CA LEU A 119 20.28 0.99 4.31
C LEU A 119 20.10 -0.12 3.26
N GLU A 120 21.16 -0.50 2.56
CA GLU A 120 21.08 -1.54 1.54
C GLU A 120 20.64 -2.88 2.16
N GLY A 121 19.63 -3.50 1.54
CA GLY A 121 19.04 -4.75 2.02
C GLY A 121 18.02 -4.62 3.16
N LEU A 122 17.87 -3.45 3.79
CA LEU A 122 16.86 -3.23 4.84
C LEU A 122 15.46 -2.99 4.27
N ILE A 123 15.38 -2.39 3.09
CA ILE A 123 14.13 -2.25 2.32
C ILE A 123 14.23 -3.20 1.14
N VAL A 124 13.49 -4.30 1.21
CA VAL A 124 13.54 -5.38 0.22
C VAL A 124 12.55 -5.09 -0.91
N PRO A 125 13.01 -4.94 -2.17
CA PRO A 125 12.13 -4.82 -3.31
C PRO A 125 11.19 -6.01 -3.41
N THR A 126 9.89 -5.75 -3.45
CA THR A 126 8.88 -6.79 -3.53
C THR A 126 7.85 -6.41 -4.60
N ARG A 127 7.63 -7.34 -5.53
CA ARG A 127 6.68 -7.15 -6.62
C ARG A 127 5.27 -7.47 -6.17
N GLY A 128 4.34 -6.55 -6.44
CA GLY A 128 2.91 -6.77 -6.38
C GLY A 128 2.32 -6.81 -7.77
N GLN A 129 1.49 -7.81 -8.07
CA GLN A 129 0.83 -7.94 -9.36
C GLN A 129 -0.67 -7.71 -9.22
N VAL A 130 -1.27 -7.13 -10.24
CA VAL A 130 -2.67 -6.69 -10.24
C VAL A 130 -3.31 -6.96 -11.59
N ILE A 131 -4.60 -7.24 -11.56
CA ILE A 131 -5.45 -7.30 -12.75
C ILE A 131 -6.64 -6.35 -12.62
N ALA A 132 -7.18 -5.92 -13.76
CA ALA A 132 -8.50 -5.29 -13.82
C ALA A 132 -9.35 -5.97 -14.89
N THR A 133 -10.57 -6.36 -14.51
CA THR A 133 -11.51 -7.06 -15.38
C THR A 133 -12.21 -6.11 -16.35
N GLU A 134 -12.97 -6.67 -17.29
CA GLU A 134 -14.04 -5.96 -17.98
C GLU A 134 -15.03 -5.35 -16.96
N PRO A 135 -15.74 -4.27 -17.32
CA PRO A 135 -16.78 -3.71 -16.45
C PRO A 135 -17.95 -4.69 -16.26
N LEU A 136 -18.42 -4.81 -15.03
CA LEU A 136 -19.65 -5.53 -14.71
C LEU A 136 -20.80 -4.55 -14.62
N SER A 137 -22.01 -4.97 -15.06
CA SER A 137 -23.25 -4.19 -14.90
C SER A 137 -23.69 -4.12 -13.43
N ASP A 138 -23.39 -5.16 -12.67
CA ASP A 138 -23.85 -5.31 -11.30
C ASP A 138 -22.81 -4.82 -10.30
N ARG A 139 -23.25 -4.13 -9.26
CA ARG A 139 -22.44 -3.78 -8.11
C ARG A 139 -22.40 -4.95 -7.14
N LEU A 140 -21.29 -5.65 -7.10
CA LEU A 140 -21.08 -6.83 -6.25
C LEU A 140 -20.35 -6.47 -4.95
N PHE A 141 -19.50 -5.44 -4.99
CA PHE A 141 -18.62 -5.04 -3.90
C PHE A 141 -18.72 -3.52 -3.66
N ASP A 142 -19.24 -3.14 -2.49
CA ASP A 142 -19.44 -1.73 -2.14
C ASP A 142 -18.23 -1.08 -1.51
N ALA A 143 -17.28 -1.88 -1.00
CA ALA A 143 -16.07 -1.43 -0.31
C ALA A 143 -14.83 -2.19 -0.80
N PRO A 144 -13.62 -1.72 -0.52
CA PRO A 144 -12.40 -2.51 -0.65
C PRO A 144 -12.37 -3.70 0.31
N HIS A 145 -11.73 -4.77 -0.12
CA HIS A 145 -11.58 -6.02 0.61
C HIS A 145 -10.12 -6.40 0.74
N TYR A 146 -9.78 -7.06 1.83
CA TYR A 146 -8.45 -7.51 2.18
C TYR A 146 -8.56 -8.84 2.94
N GLY A 147 -7.89 -9.87 2.52
CA GLY A 147 -7.96 -11.23 3.11
C GLY A 147 -6.65 -11.98 3.03
N ARG A 148 -6.59 -13.16 3.62
CA ARG A 148 -5.42 -14.02 3.70
C ARG A 148 -4.17 -13.27 4.16
N HIS A 149 -4.26 -12.58 5.30
CA HIS A 149 -3.18 -11.74 5.86
C HIS A 149 -2.59 -10.72 4.85
N GLY A 150 -3.40 -10.27 3.87
CA GLY A 150 -2.99 -9.31 2.86
C GLY A 150 -2.42 -9.89 1.59
N PHE A 151 -2.45 -11.22 1.45
CA PHE A 151 -2.11 -11.85 0.18
C PHE A 151 -3.19 -11.68 -0.88
N ASP A 152 -4.43 -11.30 -0.51
CA ASP A 152 -5.52 -11.03 -1.44
C ASP A 152 -6.19 -9.71 -1.13
N TYR A 153 -6.34 -8.87 -2.14
CA TYR A 153 -7.10 -7.63 -2.01
C TYR A 153 -7.82 -7.29 -3.32
N TRP A 154 -9.01 -6.72 -3.19
CA TRP A 154 -9.78 -6.29 -4.36
C TRP A 154 -10.77 -5.20 -4.00
N HIS A 155 -11.23 -4.50 -5.01
CA HIS A 155 -12.39 -3.62 -4.96
C HIS A 155 -13.08 -3.54 -6.32
N GLN A 156 -14.30 -3.06 -6.34
CA GLN A 156 -15.00 -2.75 -7.57
C GLN A 156 -14.98 -1.24 -7.81
N THR A 157 -14.49 -0.85 -8.98
CA THR A 157 -14.42 0.55 -9.42
C THR A 157 -15.79 1.11 -9.75
N GLU A 158 -15.91 2.45 -9.93
CA GLU A 158 -17.18 3.09 -10.27
C GLU A 158 -17.72 2.67 -11.63
N ASP A 159 -16.83 2.40 -12.60
CA ASP A 159 -17.19 1.88 -13.91
C ASP A 159 -17.43 0.37 -13.93
N GLY A 160 -17.47 -0.28 -12.76
CA GLY A 160 -17.87 -1.68 -12.59
C GLY A 160 -16.74 -2.71 -12.68
N ARG A 161 -15.49 -2.34 -12.94
CA ARG A 161 -14.36 -3.27 -13.01
C ARG A 161 -14.00 -3.81 -11.63
N ILE A 162 -13.65 -5.09 -11.56
CA ILE A 162 -12.98 -5.63 -10.38
C ILE A 162 -11.48 -5.45 -10.59
N VAL A 163 -10.85 -4.72 -9.67
CA VAL A 163 -9.40 -4.61 -9.57
C VAL A 163 -8.98 -5.51 -8.43
N ALA A 164 -8.16 -6.52 -8.72
CA ALA A 164 -7.66 -7.48 -7.75
C ALA A 164 -6.14 -7.61 -7.83
N GLY A 165 -5.50 -7.69 -6.68
CA GLY A 165 -4.07 -7.90 -6.56
C GLY A 165 -3.72 -8.84 -5.43
N GLY A 166 -2.44 -9.21 -5.37
CA GLY A 166 -1.93 -10.13 -4.36
C GLY A 166 -1.45 -11.44 -4.93
N PHE A 167 -1.73 -12.55 -4.25
CA PHE A 167 -1.34 -13.92 -4.63
C PHE A 167 0.17 -14.13 -4.83
N ARG A 168 1.02 -13.26 -4.26
CA ARG A 168 2.47 -13.42 -4.39
C ARG A 168 2.98 -14.69 -3.69
N ASP A 169 2.22 -15.24 -2.74
CA ASP A 169 2.52 -16.47 -2.02
C ASP A 169 2.58 -17.72 -2.92
N VAL A 170 1.93 -17.73 -4.06
CA VAL A 170 2.02 -18.83 -5.02
C VAL A 170 3.41 -18.94 -5.68
N SER A 171 4.23 -17.90 -5.56
CA SER A 171 5.57 -17.81 -6.16
C SER A 171 6.48 -16.87 -5.36
N LEU A 172 6.43 -16.93 -4.04
CA LEU A 172 6.95 -15.92 -3.11
C LEU A 172 8.40 -15.51 -3.40
N GLU A 173 9.29 -16.48 -3.62
CA GLU A 173 10.72 -16.20 -3.88
C GLU A 173 10.94 -15.37 -5.16
N GLN A 174 10.11 -15.57 -6.19
CA GLN A 174 10.20 -14.84 -7.45
C GLN A 174 9.67 -13.40 -7.33
N GLU A 175 8.86 -13.12 -6.31
CA GLU A 175 8.28 -11.80 -6.10
C GLU A 175 9.18 -10.88 -5.26
N PHE A 176 10.30 -11.39 -4.71
CA PHE A 176 11.37 -10.56 -4.13
C PHE A 176 12.30 -10.04 -5.22
N THR A 177 11.86 -9.02 -5.92
CA THR A 177 12.55 -8.45 -7.08
C THR A 177 12.18 -7.00 -7.31
N ALA A 178 13.05 -6.26 -8.00
CA ALA A 178 12.75 -4.92 -8.52
C ALA A 178 12.26 -4.93 -9.99
N ASP A 179 12.07 -6.11 -10.59
CA ASP A 179 11.56 -6.24 -11.96
C ASP A 179 10.04 -6.15 -11.98
N GLU A 180 9.50 -5.28 -12.82
CA GLU A 180 8.05 -5.08 -12.99
C GLU A 180 7.41 -6.07 -14.00
N GLU A 181 8.08 -7.19 -14.29
CA GLU A 181 7.55 -8.20 -15.20
C GLU A 181 6.40 -8.99 -14.57
N LEU A 182 5.42 -9.33 -15.39
CA LEU A 182 4.31 -10.19 -14.99
C LEU A 182 4.74 -11.66 -14.94
N THR A 183 4.27 -12.40 -13.94
CA THR A 183 4.52 -13.83 -13.82
C THR A 183 3.25 -14.65 -14.02
N ASP A 184 3.36 -15.71 -14.78
CA ASP A 184 2.23 -16.60 -15.06
C ASP A 184 1.54 -17.20 -13.83
N PRO A 185 2.25 -17.67 -12.77
CA PRO A 185 1.60 -18.24 -11.60
C PRO A 185 0.66 -17.24 -10.91
N VAL A 186 1.16 -16.03 -10.64
CA VAL A 186 0.38 -14.98 -9.95
C VAL A 186 -0.78 -14.50 -10.83
N GLN A 187 -0.54 -14.29 -12.12
CA GLN A 187 -1.57 -13.83 -13.06
C GLN A 187 -2.70 -14.84 -13.24
N ARG A 188 -2.39 -16.14 -13.24
CA ARG A 188 -3.41 -17.21 -13.25
C ARG A 188 -4.18 -17.25 -11.94
N ALA A 189 -3.51 -17.19 -10.80
CA ALA A 189 -4.17 -17.19 -9.49
C ALA A 189 -5.15 -16.02 -9.36
N LEU A 190 -4.75 -14.80 -9.73
CA LEU A 190 -5.61 -13.63 -9.76
C LEU A 190 -6.83 -13.81 -10.67
N SER A 191 -6.63 -14.34 -11.88
CA SER A 191 -7.74 -14.57 -12.82
C SER A 191 -8.72 -15.62 -12.30
N THR A 192 -8.22 -16.72 -11.74
CA THR A 192 -9.04 -17.76 -11.11
C THR A 192 -9.84 -17.19 -9.93
N PHE A 193 -9.19 -16.44 -9.07
CA PHE A 193 -9.82 -15.84 -7.90
C PHE A 193 -11.00 -14.92 -8.27
N VAL A 194 -10.83 -14.00 -9.23
CA VAL A 194 -11.93 -13.10 -9.61
C VAL A 194 -13.06 -13.83 -10.31
N ASN A 195 -12.77 -14.88 -11.12
CA ASN A 195 -13.77 -15.72 -11.74
C ASN A 195 -14.59 -16.47 -10.68
N ASP A 196 -13.92 -17.01 -9.69
CA ASP A 196 -14.57 -17.71 -8.57
C ASP A 196 -15.43 -16.75 -7.73
N LEU A 197 -14.93 -15.54 -7.44
CA LEU A 197 -15.69 -14.52 -6.69
C LEU A 197 -17.01 -14.15 -7.40
N VAL A 198 -16.97 -14.06 -8.72
CA VAL A 198 -18.14 -13.63 -9.52
C VAL A 198 -18.98 -14.82 -9.98
N GLY A 199 -18.43 -16.05 -9.93
CA GLY A 199 -19.11 -17.27 -10.37
C GLY A 199 -19.19 -17.44 -11.89
N ARG A 200 -18.38 -16.72 -12.66
CA ARG A 200 -18.24 -16.85 -14.11
C ARG A 200 -16.87 -16.40 -14.60
N GLU A 201 -16.49 -16.82 -15.79
CA GLU A 201 -15.27 -16.33 -16.44
C GLU A 201 -15.43 -14.85 -16.83
N LEU A 202 -14.38 -14.07 -16.53
CA LEU A 202 -14.27 -12.64 -16.84
C LEU A 202 -13.08 -12.40 -17.77
N ARG A 203 -13.28 -11.51 -18.73
CA ARG A 203 -12.15 -10.99 -19.50
C ARG A 203 -11.33 -10.04 -18.65
N VAL A 204 -10.02 -10.24 -18.63
CA VAL A 204 -9.07 -9.33 -17.99
C VAL A 204 -8.61 -8.31 -19.02
N ASP A 205 -8.97 -7.05 -18.82
CA ASP A 205 -8.64 -5.95 -19.73
C ASP A 205 -7.24 -5.37 -19.47
N TYR A 206 -6.81 -5.34 -18.20
CA TYR A 206 -5.52 -4.76 -17.81
C TYR A 206 -4.77 -5.67 -16.83
N ARG A 207 -3.45 -5.71 -17.00
CA ARG A 207 -2.52 -6.41 -16.12
C ARG A 207 -1.31 -5.53 -15.89
N TRP A 208 -0.84 -5.43 -14.68
CA TRP A 208 0.38 -4.69 -14.36
C TRP A 208 1.05 -5.25 -13.10
N ALA A 209 2.30 -4.87 -12.91
CA ALA A 209 3.06 -5.08 -11.69
C ALA A 209 3.59 -3.73 -11.18
N GLY A 210 3.95 -3.69 -9.92
CA GLY A 210 4.62 -2.55 -9.29
C GLY A 210 5.46 -3.03 -8.12
N ILE A 211 6.49 -2.27 -7.78
CA ILE A 211 7.42 -2.60 -6.71
C ILE A 211 7.09 -1.80 -5.47
N PHE A 212 7.08 -2.48 -4.33
CA PHE A 212 6.99 -1.84 -3.01
C PHE A 212 8.13 -2.32 -2.11
N GLY A 213 8.49 -1.51 -1.12
CA GLY A 213 9.51 -1.85 -0.13
C GLY A 213 8.94 -2.67 1.02
N LEU A 214 9.47 -3.87 1.23
CA LEU A 214 9.17 -4.69 2.39
C LEU A 214 10.28 -4.53 3.43
N VAL A 215 9.91 -4.38 4.70
CA VAL A 215 10.82 -4.31 5.85
C VAL A 215 10.51 -5.45 6.80
N LEU A 216 11.54 -5.98 7.46
CA LEU A 216 11.43 -7.18 8.30
C LEU A 216 10.41 -7.02 9.45
N ASP A 217 10.32 -5.84 10.05
CA ASP A 217 9.39 -5.52 11.14
C ASP A 217 8.07 -4.92 10.67
N PHE A 218 7.85 -4.82 9.36
CA PHE A 218 6.68 -4.20 8.71
C PHE A 218 6.43 -2.72 9.03
N LEU A 219 7.33 -2.06 9.78
CA LEU A 219 7.23 -0.63 10.06
C LEU A 219 7.95 0.20 8.99
N PRO A 220 7.46 1.40 8.65
CA PRO A 220 8.14 2.30 7.72
C PRO A 220 9.58 2.63 8.17
N VAL A 221 10.44 2.87 7.20
CA VAL A 221 11.80 3.40 7.45
C VAL A 221 11.78 4.89 7.14
N VAL A 222 11.76 5.72 8.19
CA VAL A 222 11.56 7.16 8.07
C VAL A 222 12.41 7.90 9.11
N GLY A 223 13.28 8.80 8.63
CA GLY A 223 14.14 9.57 9.53
C GLY A 223 15.44 9.99 8.87
N GLU A 224 16.35 10.53 9.66
CA GLU A 224 17.72 10.84 9.22
C GLU A 224 18.50 9.54 8.94
N VAL A 225 19.25 9.52 7.85
CA VAL A 225 20.07 8.36 7.50
C VAL A 225 21.35 8.40 8.35
N PRO A 226 21.63 7.37 9.15
CA PRO A 226 22.86 7.32 9.95
C PRO A 226 24.11 7.49 9.07
N GLY A 227 24.98 8.40 9.47
CA GLY A 227 26.20 8.73 8.71
C GLY A 227 26.04 9.80 7.62
N LEU A 228 24.81 10.16 7.23
CA LEU A 228 24.53 11.19 6.23
C LEU A 228 23.79 12.37 6.86
N GLN A 229 24.53 13.42 7.29
CA GLN A 229 24.01 14.50 8.12
C GLN A 229 22.84 15.34 7.53
N THR A 230 22.62 15.29 6.21
CA THR A 230 21.59 16.09 5.53
C THR A 230 20.56 15.27 4.81
N THR A 231 20.71 13.93 4.84
CA THR A 231 19.88 13.01 4.07
C THR A 231 18.89 12.29 4.97
N TRP A 232 17.65 12.29 4.52
CA TRP A 232 16.52 11.61 5.13
C TRP A 232 16.05 10.49 4.22
N VAL A 233 15.42 9.47 4.79
CA VAL A 233 14.71 8.42 4.07
C VAL A 233 13.23 8.45 4.42
N ALA A 234 12.39 8.10 3.45
CA ALA A 234 10.96 7.83 3.65
C ALA A 234 10.52 6.73 2.70
N GLY A 235 10.43 5.50 3.21
CA GLY A 235 10.13 4.31 2.42
C GLY A 235 9.87 3.07 3.30
N GLY A 236 9.84 1.89 2.68
CA GLY A 236 9.67 0.63 3.38
C GLY A 236 8.27 0.45 3.95
N TYR A 237 7.24 0.81 3.21
CA TYR A 237 5.86 0.82 3.70
C TYR A 237 5.17 -0.54 3.72
N SER A 238 5.86 -1.61 3.36
CA SER A 238 5.40 -3.00 3.47
C SER A 238 3.99 -3.26 2.91
N GLY A 239 3.69 -2.64 1.73
CA GLY A 239 2.41 -2.74 1.06
C GLY A 239 1.37 -1.67 1.43
N HIS A 240 1.59 -0.88 2.48
CA HIS A 240 0.65 0.15 2.97
C HIS A 240 1.00 1.58 2.52
N GLY A 241 1.78 1.73 1.45
CA GLY A 241 2.35 3.01 0.99
C GLY A 241 1.33 4.10 0.65
N ASN A 242 0.11 3.75 0.25
CA ASN A 242 -0.93 4.75 -0.04
C ASN A 242 -1.32 5.61 1.18
N VAL A 243 -1.30 5.03 2.37
CA VAL A 243 -1.60 5.72 3.64
C VAL A 243 -0.32 6.20 4.30
N LEU A 244 0.63 5.27 4.51
CA LEU A 244 1.86 5.54 5.25
C LEU A 244 2.76 6.52 4.50
N GLY A 245 2.85 6.46 3.18
CA GLY A 245 3.66 7.41 2.38
C GLY A 245 3.19 8.86 2.56
N PHE A 246 1.88 9.10 2.61
CA PHE A 246 1.35 10.43 2.89
C PHE A 246 1.61 10.87 4.34
N ALA A 247 1.37 9.98 5.31
CA ALA A 247 1.58 10.29 6.73
C ALA A 247 3.05 10.54 7.02
N CYS A 248 3.94 9.66 6.57
CA CYS A 248 5.39 9.75 6.77
C CYS A 248 5.99 10.97 6.05
N GLY A 249 5.57 11.25 4.82
CA GLY A 249 6.00 12.45 4.12
C GLY A 249 5.68 13.74 4.88
N ARG A 250 4.51 13.77 5.54
CA ARG A 250 4.12 14.89 6.41
C ARG A 250 4.97 14.96 7.68
N LEU A 251 5.29 13.82 8.31
CA LEU A 251 6.17 13.75 9.49
C LEU A 251 7.57 14.26 9.16
N VAL A 252 8.15 13.80 8.03
CA VAL A 252 9.47 14.24 7.56
C VAL A 252 9.48 15.74 7.27
N ALA A 253 8.49 16.25 6.55
CA ALA A 253 8.42 17.68 6.24
C ALA A 253 8.37 18.55 7.50
N ARG A 254 7.56 18.16 8.50
CA ARG A 254 7.50 18.86 9.80
C ARG A 254 8.84 18.80 10.54
N ALA A 255 9.46 17.62 10.60
CA ALA A 255 10.74 17.43 11.30
C ALA A 255 11.87 18.29 10.69
N ILE A 256 11.96 18.33 9.35
CA ILE A 256 12.94 19.17 8.63
C ILE A 256 12.72 20.67 8.95
N LEU A 257 11.48 21.08 9.17
CA LEU A 257 11.13 22.45 9.56
C LEU A 257 11.27 22.74 11.07
N GLY A 258 11.76 21.78 11.86
CA GLY A 258 12.01 21.93 13.29
C GLY A 258 10.83 21.53 14.20
N ASP A 259 9.77 20.94 13.66
CA ASP A 259 8.61 20.43 14.40
C ASP A 259 8.57 18.90 14.35
N ARG A 260 9.47 18.26 15.13
CA ARG A 260 9.64 16.81 15.16
C ARG A 260 8.55 16.15 16.01
N ASP A 261 7.83 15.23 15.40
CA ASP A 261 6.82 14.40 16.07
C ASP A 261 7.51 13.17 16.71
N PRO A 262 7.22 12.83 17.98
CA PRO A 262 7.79 11.64 18.65
C PRO A 262 7.50 10.31 17.93
N LEU A 263 6.45 10.24 17.10
CA LEU A 263 6.13 9.05 16.31
C LEU A 263 7.28 8.65 15.38
N LEU A 264 8.13 9.60 14.97
CA LEU A 264 9.31 9.29 14.15
C LEU A 264 10.30 8.38 14.87
N ASP A 265 10.35 8.36 16.21
CA ASP A 265 11.26 7.49 16.97
C ASP A 265 10.99 6.01 16.71
N LEU A 266 9.74 5.66 16.36
CA LEU A 266 9.35 4.29 16.01
C LEU A 266 9.82 3.88 14.59
N PHE A 267 10.07 4.86 13.73
CA PHE A 267 10.36 4.63 12.31
C PHE A 267 11.83 4.90 11.95
N GLU A 268 12.65 5.34 12.89
CA GLU A 268 14.05 5.68 12.63
C GLU A 268 14.82 4.53 11.98
N PRO A 269 15.62 4.80 10.92
CA PRO A 269 16.43 3.79 10.26
C PRO A 269 17.39 3.06 11.20
N ALA A 270 17.89 3.76 12.23
CA ALA A 270 18.85 3.22 13.21
C ALA A 270 18.34 1.96 13.95
N ARG A 271 17.02 1.78 14.09
CA ARG A 271 16.44 0.58 14.71
C ARG A 271 16.76 -0.72 13.98
N LEU A 272 17.08 -0.65 12.68
CA LEU A 272 17.36 -1.80 11.82
C LEU A 272 18.87 -2.08 11.68
N LEU A 273 19.72 -1.21 12.20
CA LEU A 273 21.18 -1.27 12.06
C LEU A 273 21.89 -1.86 13.31
N GLY A 274 21.10 -2.33 14.30
CA GLY A 274 21.58 -2.82 15.59
C GLY A 274 22.37 -4.11 15.60
#